data_dea94f5fde4ceb97c7d29db56821fb0d
#
_entry.id   dea94f5fde4ceb97c7d29db56821fb0d
#
_cell.length_a   1.000
_cell.length_b   1.000
_cell.length_c   1.000
_cell.angle_alpha   90.00
_cell.angle_beta   90.00
_cell.angle_gamma   90.00
#
_symmetry.space_group_name_H-M   'P 1'
#
loop_
_entity.id
_entity.type
_entity.pdbx_description
1 polymer ?
#
loop_
_entity_poly.entity_id
_entity_poly.type
_entity_poly.pdbx_seq_one_letter_code
_entity_poly.pdbx_strand_id
1 'polypeptide(L)'
;MKYVGIYWTVFAPLMKKSITKRYDKDLADKAIRNGKTEYRRLLSRADDLGPGNPMAMNAYFAYVFAGAWLGSGKKITPDEMALVMTDVLESRLMRTIFGMTDMNKTPKKWEKDMRKYEAWYKDHGKDYPVNWVVSFDETLHQDGSYYCFTRCPICEFCEREGIAELMPALCSTDEVMFRLQHGKLHREHTIANGDGVCDYWVVGDKVKEAR
;
A
#
# COMPACT_ATOMS: atom_id res chain seq x y z
N MET A 1 1.10 -2.40 16.45
CA MET A 1 1.85 -3.45 15.68
C MET A 1 3.26 -3.64 16.23
N LYS A 2 3.83 -4.86 16.11
CA LYS A 2 5.23 -5.11 16.50
C LYS A 2 6.21 -4.54 15.47
N TYR A 3 7.39 -4.07 15.95
CA TYR A 3 8.43 -3.59 15.04
C TYR A 3 9.05 -4.74 14.23
N VAL A 4 9.05 -4.60 12.91
CA VAL A 4 9.67 -5.55 11.98
C VAL A 4 10.74 -4.80 11.17
N GLY A 5 12.00 -4.99 11.58
CA GLY A 5 13.16 -4.23 11.06
C GLY A 5 13.50 -4.54 9.61
N ILE A 6 13.13 -5.72 9.09
CA ILE A 6 13.47 -6.14 7.73
C ILE A 6 12.88 -5.20 6.67
N TYR A 7 11.65 -4.70 6.87
CA TYR A 7 11.04 -3.76 5.94
C TYR A 7 11.87 -2.48 5.82
N TRP A 8 12.31 -1.92 6.96
CA TRP A 8 13.19 -0.75 6.92
C TRP A 8 14.50 -1.05 6.22
N THR A 9 15.13 -2.18 6.52
CA THR A 9 16.43 -2.57 5.97
C THR A 9 16.38 -2.71 4.43
N VAL A 10 15.27 -3.24 3.91
CA VAL A 10 15.09 -3.43 2.45
C VAL A 10 14.76 -2.10 1.76
N PHE A 11 13.83 -1.32 2.32
CA PHE A 11 13.32 -0.14 1.64
C PHE A 11 14.18 1.13 1.83
N ALA A 12 14.85 1.29 2.97
CA ALA A 12 15.62 2.49 3.27
C ALA A 12 16.72 2.82 2.22
N PRO A 13 17.55 1.87 1.76
CA PRO A 13 18.54 2.19 0.73
C PRO A 13 17.91 2.57 -0.62
N LEU A 14 16.77 1.99 -0.97
CA LEU A 14 16.05 2.31 -2.20
C LEU A 14 15.45 3.73 -2.12
N MET A 15 14.78 4.05 -1.01
CA MET A 15 14.28 5.41 -0.74
C MET A 15 15.41 6.44 -0.72
N LYS A 16 16.53 6.14 -0.04
CA LYS A 16 17.70 7.04 -0.02
C LYS A 16 18.17 7.36 -1.42
N LYS A 17 18.32 6.35 -2.28
CA LYS A 17 18.75 6.53 -3.68
C LYS A 17 17.78 7.44 -4.44
N SER A 18 16.49 7.22 -4.32
CA SER A 18 15.46 8.01 -5.00
C SER A 18 15.43 9.45 -4.50
N ILE A 19 15.46 9.67 -3.19
CA ILE A 19 15.46 10.99 -2.58
C ILE A 19 16.74 11.77 -2.98
N THR A 20 17.91 11.12 -2.95
CA THR A 20 19.18 11.77 -3.37
C THR A 20 19.14 12.22 -4.83
N LYS A 21 18.47 11.46 -5.71
CA LYS A 21 18.31 11.81 -7.13
C LYS A 21 17.40 13.04 -7.33
N ARG A 22 16.38 13.19 -6.50
CA ARG A 22 15.34 14.23 -6.63
C ARG A 22 15.67 15.52 -5.89
N TYR A 23 16.41 15.40 -4.80
CA TYR A 23 16.81 16.51 -3.93
C TYR A 23 18.31 16.54 -3.78
N ASP A 24 18.79 16.21 -2.58
CA ASP A 24 20.20 16.15 -2.23
C ASP A 24 20.48 15.00 -1.26
N LYS A 25 21.78 14.80 -1.00
CA LYS A 25 22.25 13.75 -0.09
C LYS A 25 21.88 14.05 1.37
N ASP A 26 21.88 15.31 1.77
CA ASP A 26 21.67 15.70 3.18
C ASP A 26 20.21 15.46 3.59
N LEU A 27 19.25 15.83 2.73
CA LEU A 27 17.85 15.53 2.95
C LEU A 27 17.60 14.01 2.95
N ALA A 28 18.21 13.27 2.01
CA ALA A 28 18.10 11.83 1.96
C ALA A 28 18.65 11.18 3.24
N ASP A 29 19.84 11.57 3.69
CA ASP A 29 20.45 11.06 4.93
C ASP A 29 19.61 11.38 6.15
N LYS A 30 19.04 12.57 6.23
CA LYS A 30 18.12 12.99 7.29
C LYS A 30 16.83 12.15 7.27
N ALA A 31 16.18 12.02 6.11
CA ALA A 31 14.95 11.26 5.94
C ALA A 31 15.12 9.79 6.39
N ILE A 32 16.25 9.16 6.02
CA ILE A 32 16.50 7.77 6.39
C ILE A 32 16.89 7.62 7.86
N ARG A 33 17.77 8.48 8.39
CA ARG A 33 18.20 8.39 9.79
C ARG A 33 17.06 8.62 10.76
N ASN A 34 16.32 9.71 10.59
CA ASN A 34 15.19 10.05 11.45
C ASN A 34 13.98 9.16 11.16
N GLY A 35 13.78 8.81 9.90
CA GLY A 35 12.66 7.97 9.46
C GLY A 35 12.62 6.60 10.12
N LYS A 36 13.78 6.02 10.46
CA LYS A 36 13.82 4.76 11.23
C LYS A 36 13.18 4.92 12.61
N THR A 37 13.40 6.04 13.26
CA THR A 37 12.78 6.36 14.56
C THR A 37 11.28 6.59 14.39
N GLU A 38 10.88 7.34 13.36
CA GLU A 38 9.47 7.58 13.05
C GLU A 38 8.74 6.27 12.69
N TYR A 39 9.33 5.40 11.88
CA TYR A 39 8.75 4.09 11.58
C TYR A 39 8.50 3.25 12.84
N ARG A 40 9.44 3.24 13.79
CA ARG A 40 9.25 2.58 15.09
C ARG A 40 8.12 3.22 15.90
N ARG A 41 8.08 4.56 15.92
CA ARG A 41 7.03 5.31 16.60
C ARG A 41 5.65 5.01 16.02
N LEU A 42 5.50 5.04 14.69
CA LEU A 42 4.26 4.71 14.02
C LEU A 42 3.79 3.30 14.36
N LEU A 43 4.66 2.29 14.26
CA LEU A 43 4.32 0.91 14.61
C LEU A 43 3.91 0.73 16.07
N SER A 44 4.54 1.47 17.00
CA SER A 44 4.17 1.37 18.42
C SER A 44 2.78 1.95 18.73
N ARG A 45 2.28 2.84 17.85
CA ARG A 45 0.97 3.49 17.99
C ARG A 45 -0.11 2.84 17.10
N ALA A 46 0.32 2.07 16.11
CA ALA A 46 -0.59 1.37 15.20
C ALA A 46 -1.31 0.21 15.92
N ASP A 47 -2.58 0.04 15.59
CA ASP A 47 -3.39 -1.06 16.09
C ASP A 47 -2.81 -2.41 15.70
N ASP A 48 -3.02 -3.43 16.52
CA ASP A 48 -2.63 -4.78 16.16
C ASP A 48 -3.62 -5.34 15.14
N LEU A 49 -3.11 -5.70 13.97
CA LEU A 49 -3.92 -6.23 12.88
C LEU A 49 -4.15 -7.75 12.98
N GLY A 50 -3.64 -8.39 14.03
CA GLY A 50 -3.80 -9.82 14.30
C GLY A 50 -2.74 -10.72 13.67
N PRO A 51 -2.50 -11.89 14.29
CA PRO A 51 -1.54 -12.88 13.82
C PRO A 51 -2.02 -13.54 12.53
N GLY A 52 -1.10 -13.78 11.61
CA GLY A 52 -1.43 -14.45 10.33
C GLY A 52 -2.30 -13.63 9.38
N ASN A 53 -2.52 -12.34 9.66
CA ASN A 53 -3.29 -11.46 8.79
C ASN A 53 -2.63 -11.34 7.40
N PRO A 54 -3.30 -11.78 6.32
CA PRO A 54 -2.71 -11.75 4.97
C PRO A 54 -2.42 -10.34 4.46
N MET A 55 -3.08 -9.32 5.01
CA MET A 55 -2.95 -7.92 4.57
C MET A 55 -2.02 -7.09 5.46
N ALA A 56 -1.53 -7.61 6.60
CA ALA A 56 -0.70 -6.84 7.53
C ALA A 56 0.55 -6.24 6.88
N MET A 57 1.10 -6.87 5.85
CA MET A 57 2.26 -6.39 5.10
C MET A 57 2.01 -5.01 4.47
N ASN A 58 0.79 -4.72 4.02
CA ASN A 58 0.44 -3.44 3.42
C ASN A 58 0.61 -2.28 4.41
N ALA A 59 0.23 -2.50 5.69
CA ALA A 59 0.44 -1.50 6.74
C ALA A 59 1.93 -1.28 7.03
N TYR A 60 2.73 -2.35 7.07
CA TYR A 60 4.18 -2.20 7.23
C TYR A 60 4.80 -1.38 6.10
N PHE A 61 4.41 -1.60 4.85
CA PHE A 61 4.88 -0.84 3.71
C PHE A 61 4.47 0.62 3.81
N ALA A 62 3.21 0.91 4.10
CA ALA A 62 2.73 2.27 4.28
C ALA A 62 3.52 3.01 5.37
N TYR A 63 3.76 2.37 6.52
CA TYR A 63 4.45 3.01 7.64
C TYR A 63 5.96 3.16 7.43
N VAL A 64 6.60 2.33 6.60
CA VAL A 64 7.99 2.55 6.18
C VAL A 64 8.12 3.85 5.39
N PHE A 65 7.24 4.07 4.41
CA PHE A 65 7.23 5.29 3.61
C PHE A 65 6.83 6.51 4.43
N ALA A 66 5.79 6.41 5.24
CA ALA A 66 5.38 7.46 6.17
C ALA A 66 6.51 7.83 7.15
N GLY A 67 7.25 6.84 7.65
CA GLY A 67 8.41 7.06 8.49
C GLY A 67 9.50 7.87 7.80
N ALA A 68 9.86 7.53 6.56
CA ALA A 68 10.86 8.28 5.78
C ALA A 68 10.39 9.71 5.48
N TRP A 69 9.12 9.89 5.14
CA TRP A 69 8.51 11.19 4.91
C TRP A 69 8.55 12.09 6.15
N LEU A 70 8.13 11.57 7.30
CA LEU A 70 8.23 12.27 8.58
C LEU A 70 9.69 12.56 8.96
N GLY A 71 10.59 11.60 8.71
CA GLY A 71 12.02 11.75 8.94
C GLY A 71 12.66 12.87 8.13
N SER A 72 12.12 13.21 6.96
CA SER A 72 12.50 14.38 6.17
C SER A 72 12.09 15.70 6.85
N GLY A 73 11.20 15.65 7.83
CA GLY A 73 10.52 16.80 8.42
C GLY A 73 9.44 17.37 7.49
N LYS A 74 8.78 16.49 6.72
CA LYS A 74 7.76 16.82 5.70
C LYS A 74 8.29 17.77 4.59
N LYS A 75 9.61 17.82 4.38
CA LYS A 75 10.22 18.63 3.31
C LYS A 75 10.02 18.05 1.92
N ILE A 76 9.74 16.77 1.83
CA ILE A 76 9.31 16.10 0.61
C ILE A 76 7.80 16.27 0.53
N THR A 77 7.26 16.81 -0.57
CA THR A 77 5.81 16.91 -0.73
C THR A 77 5.18 15.52 -0.89
N PRO A 78 3.88 15.33 -0.59
CA PRO A 78 3.21 14.05 -0.83
C PRO A 78 3.35 13.55 -2.28
N ASP A 79 3.22 14.43 -3.27
CA ASP A 79 3.37 14.08 -4.69
C ASP A 79 4.79 13.58 -5.01
N GLU A 80 5.80 14.26 -4.48
CA GLU A 80 7.19 13.82 -4.66
C GLU A 80 7.48 12.53 -3.88
N MET A 81 6.81 12.31 -2.74
CA MET A 81 6.91 11.05 -2.03
C MET A 81 6.26 9.91 -2.82
N ALA A 82 5.15 10.16 -3.56
CA ALA A 82 4.59 9.20 -4.49
C ALA A 82 5.59 8.77 -5.58
N LEU A 83 6.37 9.74 -6.10
CA LEU A 83 7.46 9.44 -7.05
C LEU A 83 8.60 8.63 -6.41
N VAL A 84 8.94 8.91 -5.15
CA VAL A 84 9.92 8.10 -4.39
C VAL A 84 9.41 6.67 -4.22
N MET A 85 8.14 6.50 -3.86
CA MET A 85 7.51 5.18 -3.73
C MET A 85 7.50 4.42 -5.06
N THR A 86 7.17 5.10 -6.15
CA THR A 86 7.23 4.54 -7.51
C THR A 86 8.63 4.04 -7.86
N ASP A 87 9.67 4.85 -7.66
CA ASP A 87 11.07 4.45 -7.91
C ASP A 87 11.47 3.21 -7.09
N VAL A 88 10.98 3.12 -5.84
CA VAL A 88 11.24 1.97 -4.97
C VAL A 88 10.56 0.72 -5.50
N LEU A 89 9.27 0.80 -5.85
CA LEU A 89 8.51 -0.32 -6.38
C LEU A 89 9.03 -0.76 -7.76
N GLU A 90 9.51 0.16 -8.57
CA GLU A 90 10.12 -0.12 -9.86
C GLU A 90 11.59 -0.56 -9.78
N SER A 91 12.17 -0.67 -8.59
CA SER A 91 13.51 -1.22 -8.42
C SER A 91 13.59 -2.66 -8.96
N ARG A 92 14.80 -3.09 -9.37
CA ARG A 92 15.01 -4.45 -9.90
C ARG A 92 14.47 -5.53 -8.96
N LEU A 93 14.69 -5.37 -7.65
CA LEU A 93 14.21 -6.32 -6.63
C LEU A 93 12.68 -6.42 -6.65
N MET A 94 12.00 -5.28 -6.57
CA MET A 94 10.53 -5.26 -6.48
C MET A 94 9.87 -5.68 -7.79
N ARG A 95 10.43 -5.29 -8.94
CA ARG A 95 9.98 -5.77 -10.26
C ARG A 95 10.06 -7.30 -10.36
N THR A 96 11.12 -7.91 -9.82
CA THR A 96 11.24 -9.38 -9.80
C THR A 96 10.16 -10.00 -8.92
N ILE A 97 9.93 -9.45 -7.73
CA ILE A 97 8.93 -9.98 -6.78
C ILE A 97 7.51 -9.84 -7.34
N PHE A 98 7.11 -8.65 -7.78
CA PHE A 98 5.77 -8.42 -8.31
C PHE A 98 5.54 -9.11 -9.65
N GLY A 99 6.54 -9.14 -10.53
CA GLY A 99 6.48 -9.81 -11.84
C GLY A 99 6.33 -11.35 -11.78
N MET A 100 6.41 -11.96 -10.60
CA MET A 100 6.03 -13.36 -10.40
C MET A 100 4.52 -13.62 -10.57
N THR A 101 3.72 -12.57 -10.48
CA THR A 101 2.28 -12.60 -10.76
C THR A 101 2.03 -12.02 -12.15
N ASP A 102 1.17 -12.68 -12.94
CA ASP A 102 0.73 -12.20 -14.26
C ASP A 102 -0.80 -12.21 -14.30
N MET A 103 -1.40 -11.02 -14.23
CA MET A 103 -2.87 -10.87 -14.22
C MET A 103 -3.53 -11.34 -15.51
N ASN A 104 -2.80 -11.41 -16.63
CA ASN A 104 -3.33 -12.01 -17.85
C ASN A 104 -3.53 -13.52 -17.74
N LYS A 105 -2.74 -14.19 -16.89
CA LYS A 105 -2.83 -15.64 -16.64
C LYS A 105 -3.71 -15.98 -15.45
N THR A 106 -3.80 -15.07 -14.49
CA THR A 106 -4.53 -15.29 -13.23
C THR A 106 -5.46 -14.12 -12.90
N PRO A 107 -6.46 -13.81 -13.76
CA PRO A 107 -7.28 -12.60 -13.63
C PRO A 107 -8.08 -12.51 -12.33
N LYS A 108 -8.45 -13.63 -11.73
CA LYS A 108 -9.19 -13.72 -10.45
C LYS A 108 -8.28 -13.87 -9.21
N LYS A 109 -6.95 -13.67 -9.35
CA LYS A 109 -6.02 -13.91 -8.24
C LYS A 109 -6.32 -13.01 -7.04
N TRP A 110 -6.46 -11.72 -7.26
CA TRP A 110 -6.68 -10.76 -6.17
C TRP A 110 -8.04 -10.93 -5.50
N GLU A 111 -9.09 -11.23 -6.26
CA GLU A 111 -10.38 -11.57 -5.69
C GLU A 111 -10.29 -12.80 -4.77
N LYS A 112 -9.59 -13.86 -5.22
CA LYS A 112 -9.35 -15.05 -4.40
C LYS A 112 -8.56 -14.74 -3.13
N ASP A 113 -7.55 -13.88 -3.23
CA ASP A 113 -6.75 -13.50 -2.07
C ASP A 113 -7.55 -12.63 -1.09
N MET A 114 -8.41 -11.74 -1.58
CA MET A 114 -9.33 -10.97 -0.74
C MET A 114 -10.40 -11.84 -0.08
N ARG A 115 -10.89 -12.89 -0.73
CA ARG A 115 -11.79 -13.89 -0.11
C ARG A 115 -11.10 -14.68 1.00
N LYS A 116 -9.82 -15.01 0.87
CA LYS A 116 -9.03 -15.61 1.96
C LYS A 116 -8.89 -14.64 3.14
N TYR A 117 -8.64 -13.37 2.84
CA TYR A 117 -8.60 -12.34 3.87
C TYR A 117 -9.97 -12.17 4.56
N GLU A 118 -11.07 -12.15 3.81
CA GLU A 118 -12.42 -12.08 4.38
C GLU A 118 -12.70 -13.25 5.32
N ALA A 119 -12.32 -14.48 4.94
CA ALA A 119 -12.43 -15.66 5.79
C ALA A 119 -11.60 -15.49 7.09
N TRP A 120 -10.35 -15.04 6.97
CA TRP A 120 -9.51 -14.72 8.13
C TRP A 120 -10.19 -13.68 9.03
N TYR A 121 -10.74 -12.62 8.46
CA TYR A 121 -11.38 -11.54 9.22
C TYR A 121 -12.67 -12.01 9.91
N LYS A 122 -13.46 -12.91 9.33
CA LYS A 122 -14.63 -13.53 9.99
C LYS A 122 -14.24 -14.25 11.28
N ASP A 123 -13.07 -14.88 11.31
CA ASP A 123 -12.60 -15.63 12.47
C ASP A 123 -11.92 -14.75 13.51
N HIS A 124 -11.25 -13.68 13.10
CA HIS A 124 -10.35 -12.88 13.96
C HIS A 124 -10.84 -11.43 14.20
N GLY A 125 -11.80 -10.94 13.42
CA GLY A 125 -12.21 -9.53 13.44
C GLY A 125 -12.82 -9.06 14.77
N LYS A 126 -13.34 -9.98 15.61
CA LYS A 126 -13.82 -9.64 16.96
C LYS A 126 -12.67 -9.21 17.87
N ASP A 127 -11.54 -9.90 17.78
CA ASP A 127 -10.35 -9.64 18.61
C ASP A 127 -9.49 -8.53 18.02
N TYR A 128 -9.55 -8.35 16.69
CA TYR A 128 -8.78 -7.36 15.92
C TYR A 128 -9.71 -6.49 15.07
N PRO A 129 -10.55 -5.63 15.68
CA PRO A 129 -11.62 -4.92 14.99
C PRO A 129 -11.11 -3.83 14.02
N VAL A 130 -9.89 -3.32 14.24
CA VAL A 130 -9.27 -2.32 13.36
C VAL A 130 -8.57 -3.00 12.21
N ASN A 131 -9.33 -3.32 11.15
CA ASN A 131 -8.83 -4.00 9.96
C ASN A 131 -9.57 -3.52 8.71
N TRP A 132 -9.14 -3.93 7.53
CA TRP A 132 -9.91 -3.70 6.31
C TRP A 132 -11.25 -4.44 6.38
N VAL A 133 -12.27 -3.84 5.85
CA VAL A 133 -13.56 -4.51 5.61
C VAL A 133 -13.73 -4.60 4.12
N VAL A 134 -13.72 -5.82 3.59
CA VAL A 134 -13.84 -6.10 2.16
C VAL A 134 -15.26 -6.56 1.83
N SER A 135 -15.77 -6.15 0.67
CA SER A 135 -17.02 -6.61 0.08
C SER A 135 -16.84 -6.97 -1.39
N PHE A 136 -17.72 -7.80 -1.89
CA PHE A 136 -17.70 -8.29 -3.26
C PHE A 136 -19.07 -8.08 -3.90
N ASP A 137 -19.08 -7.74 -5.18
CA ASP A 137 -20.27 -7.77 -6.03
C ASP A 137 -20.00 -8.70 -7.21
N GLU A 138 -20.66 -9.85 -7.20
CA GLU A 138 -20.46 -10.90 -8.22
C GLU A 138 -21.15 -10.57 -9.55
N THR A 139 -21.96 -9.52 -9.60
CA THR A 139 -22.64 -9.08 -10.81
C THR A 139 -21.83 -8.12 -11.66
N LEU A 140 -20.80 -7.50 -11.06
CA LEU A 140 -19.94 -6.49 -11.70
C LEU A 140 -18.58 -7.08 -12.11
N HIS A 141 -18.03 -6.58 -13.20
CA HIS A 141 -16.62 -6.74 -13.59
C HIS A 141 -16.13 -8.20 -13.58
N GLN A 142 -16.85 -9.07 -14.27
CA GLN A 142 -16.57 -10.53 -14.31
C GLN A 142 -15.25 -10.91 -15.00
N ASP A 143 -14.71 -10.01 -15.80
CA ASP A 143 -13.51 -10.17 -16.63
C ASP A 143 -12.18 -10.03 -15.87
N GLY A 144 -12.25 -9.66 -14.58
CA GLY A 144 -11.08 -9.45 -13.72
C GLY A 144 -11.37 -9.76 -12.26
N SER A 145 -10.51 -9.28 -11.37
CA SER A 145 -10.75 -9.27 -9.92
C SER A 145 -11.50 -8.00 -9.56
N TYR A 146 -12.68 -8.11 -8.94
CA TYR A 146 -13.43 -6.98 -8.41
C TYR A 146 -13.73 -7.16 -6.92
N TYR A 147 -13.45 -6.14 -6.14
CA TYR A 147 -13.74 -6.06 -4.71
C TYR A 147 -13.70 -4.60 -4.24
N CYS A 148 -14.35 -4.30 -3.13
CA CYS A 148 -14.33 -2.98 -2.51
C CYS A 148 -13.90 -3.08 -1.05
N PHE A 149 -13.18 -2.06 -0.58
CA PHE A 149 -13.00 -1.84 0.85
C PHE A 149 -13.94 -0.75 1.34
N THR A 150 -14.69 -1.01 2.39
CA THR A 150 -15.52 -0.02 3.09
C THR A 150 -14.83 0.51 4.35
N ARG A 151 -13.67 -0.02 4.69
CA ARG A 151 -12.80 0.43 5.77
C ARG A 151 -11.34 0.21 5.42
N CYS A 152 -10.49 1.18 5.73
CA CYS A 152 -9.04 1.10 5.56
C CYS A 152 -8.33 1.49 6.88
N PRO A 153 -7.69 0.54 7.59
CA PRO A 153 -7.01 0.83 8.86
C PRO A 153 -5.79 1.75 8.67
N ILE A 154 -5.19 1.81 7.47
CA ILE A 154 -4.09 2.73 7.17
C ILE A 154 -4.63 4.17 7.11
N CYS A 155 -5.79 4.38 6.48
CA CYS A 155 -6.43 5.70 6.40
C CYS A 155 -6.79 6.21 7.80
N GLU A 156 -7.51 5.40 8.58
CA GLU A 156 -7.88 5.73 9.97
C GLU A 156 -6.65 6.05 10.84
N PHE A 157 -5.58 5.27 10.66
CA PHE A 157 -4.33 5.51 11.37
C PHE A 157 -3.66 6.82 10.94
N CYS A 158 -3.59 7.11 9.64
CA CYS A 158 -2.99 8.33 9.12
C CYS A 158 -3.76 9.58 9.56
N GLU A 159 -5.08 9.52 9.62
CA GLU A 159 -5.93 10.58 10.17
C GLU A 159 -5.62 10.82 11.64
N ARG A 160 -5.60 9.76 12.43
CA ARG A 160 -5.30 9.81 13.88
C ARG A 160 -3.91 10.36 14.19
N GLU A 161 -2.93 10.08 13.33
CA GLU A 161 -1.55 10.56 13.48
C GLU A 161 -1.32 11.96 12.85
N GLY A 162 -2.33 12.59 12.22
CA GLY A 162 -2.20 13.89 11.57
C GLY A 162 -1.28 13.87 10.33
N ILE A 163 -1.35 12.77 9.57
CA ILE A 163 -0.58 12.54 8.35
C ILE A 163 -1.46 12.09 7.17
N ALA A 164 -2.77 12.39 7.23
CA ALA A 164 -3.72 12.02 6.18
C ALA A 164 -3.34 12.59 4.80
N GLU A 165 -2.64 13.72 4.76
CA GLU A 165 -2.13 14.34 3.53
C GLU A 165 -1.22 13.40 2.70
N LEU A 166 -0.64 12.37 3.33
CA LEU A 166 0.19 11.38 2.64
C LEU A 166 -0.64 10.26 1.98
N MET A 167 -1.92 10.11 2.33
CA MET A 167 -2.74 9.00 1.85
C MET A 167 -2.87 8.89 0.34
N PRO A 168 -3.07 9.98 -0.44
CA PRO A 168 -3.10 9.87 -1.89
C PRO A 168 -1.82 9.26 -2.47
N ALA A 169 -0.66 9.64 -1.93
CA ALA A 169 0.62 9.06 -2.32
C ALA A 169 0.74 7.57 -1.97
N LEU A 170 0.27 7.16 -0.79
CA LEU A 170 0.23 5.75 -0.39
C LEU A 170 -0.70 4.95 -1.30
N CYS A 171 -1.89 5.47 -1.60
CA CYS A 171 -2.87 4.81 -2.47
C CYS A 171 -2.39 4.68 -3.92
N SER A 172 -1.58 5.62 -4.43
CA SER A 172 -1.04 5.55 -5.80
C SER A 172 -0.09 4.37 -6.02
N THR A 173 0.44 3.78 -4.95
CA THR A 173 1.31 2.60 -5.04
C THR A 173 0.59 1.36 -5.58
N ASP A 174 -0.73 1.28 -5.44
CA ASP A 174 -1.53 0.17 -5.96
C ASP A 174 -1.45 0.09 -7.49
N GLU A 175 -1.55 1.23 -8.18
CA GLU A 175 -1.44 1.27 -9.65
C GLU A 175 -0.09 0.76 -10.13
N VAL A 176 0.99 1.17 -9.44
CA VAL A 176 2.35 0.70 -9.76
C VAL A 176 2.47 -0.80 -9.52
N MET A 177 1.94 -1.29 -8.40
CA MET A 177 1.98 -2.71 -8.05
C MET A 177 1.24 -3.56 -9.09
N PHE A 178 0.01 -3.18 -9.46
CA PHE A 178 -0.76 -3.93 -10.46
C PHE A 178 -0.11 -3.88 -11.85
N ARG A 179 0.42 -2.71 -12.26
CA ARG A 179 1.18 -2.60 -13.51
C ARG A 179 2.37 -3.55 -13.55
N LEU A 180 3.11 -3.70 -12.45
CA LEU A 180 4.23 -4.63 -12.35
C LEU A 180 3.79 -6.11 -12.40
N GLN A 181 2.52 -6.39 -12.16
CA GLN A 181 1.89 -7.71 -12.26
C GLN A 181 1.15 -7.93 -13.59
N HIS A 182 1.46 -7.12 -14.63
CA HIS A 182 0.76 -7.15 -15.91
C HIS A 182 -0.76 -6.92 -15.77
N GLY A 183 -1.15 -6.02 -14.87
CA GLY A 183 -2.53 -5.63 -14.63
C GLY A 183 -2.76 -4.14 -14.81
N LYS A 184 -4.03 -3.80 -15.00
CA LYS A 184 -4.56 -2.43 -14.93
C LYS A 184 -5.53 -2.36 -13.77
N LEU A 185 -5.36 -1.35 -12.93
CA LEU A 185 -6.33 -1.01 -11.89
C LEU A 185 -7.29 0.05 -12.43
N HIS A 186 -8.58 -0.25 -12.39
CA HIS A 186 -9.65 0.72 -12.53
C HIS A 186 -10.18 1.02 -11.14
N ARG A 187 -10.14 2.28 -10.74
CA ARG A 187 -10.55 2.75 -9.43
C ARG A 187 -11.09 4.17 -9.53
N GLU A 188 -12.37 4.34 -9.22
CA GLU A 188 -13.05 5.62 -9.30
C GLU A 188 -13.17 6.28 -7.92
N HIS A 189 -13.21 5.47 -6.84
CA HIS A 189 -13.45 5.92 -5.48
C HIS A 189 -12.34 5.49 -4.53
N THR A 190 -11.99 6.37 -3.59
CA THR A 190 -11.09 6.01 -2.48
C THR A 190 -11.57 6.65 -1.17
N ILE A 191 -11.48 5.89 -0.08
CA ILE A 191 -11.72 6.39 1.28
C ILE A 191 -10.80 7.59 1.59
N ALA A 192 -9.58 7.58 1.06
CA ALA A 192 -8.62 8.67 1.24
C ALA A 192 -9.07 10.00 0.61
N ASN A 193 -9.93 9.97 -0.40
CA ASN A 193 -10.53 11.16 -1.02
C ASN A 193 -11.87 11.56 -0.39
N GLY A 194 -12.30 10.85 0.65
CA GLY A 194 -13.58 11.08 1.33
C GLY A 194 -14.75 10.27 0.78
N ASP A 195 -14.50 9.35 -0.16
CA ASP A 195 -15.53 8.43 -0.63
C ASP A 195 -15.84 7.36 0.46
N GLY A 196 -17.02 6.76 0.37
CA GLY A 196 -17.42 5.69 1.32
C GLY A 196 -16.72 4.35 1.08
N VAL A 197 -16.02 4.20 -0.04
CA VAL A 197 -15.39 2.95 -0.47
C VAL A 197 -14.07 3.21 -1.20
N CYS A 198 -13.23 2.16 -1.24
CA CYS A 198 -12.17 2.04 -2.25
C CYS A 198 -12.57 0.88 -3.17
N ASP A 199 -12.87 1.15 -4.42
CA ASP A 199 -13.18 0.16 -5.43
C ASP A 199 -11.93 -0.31 -6.15
N TYR A 200 -11.86 -1.61 -6.40
CA TYR A 200 -10.74 -2.24 -7.09
C TYR A 200 -11.28 -3.15 -8.19
N TRP A 201 -11.19 -2.70 -9.41
CA TRP A 201 -11.37 -3.56 -10.58
C TRP A 201 -10.03 -3.73 -11.28
N VAL A 202 -9.49 -4.94 -11.23
CA VAL A 202 -8.16 -5.26 -11.76
C VAL A 202 -8.29 -6.28 -12.88
N VAL A 203 -7.87 -5.88 -14.08
CA VAL A 203 -7.83 -6.74 -15.28
C VAL A 203 -6.40 -6.93 -15.75
N GLY A 204 -6.16 -7.93 -16.61
CA GLY A 204 -4.86 -8.06 -17.29
C GLY A 204 -4.60 -6.90 -18.25
N ASP A 205 -3.35 -6.47 -18.42
CA ASP A 205 -2.97 -5.34 -19.28
C ASP A 205 -3.20 -5.59 -20.78
N LYS A 206 -3.46 -6.86 -21.18
CA LYS A 206 -3.79 -7.28 -22.55
C LYS A 206 -5.30 -7.40 -22.79
N VAL A 207 -6.13 -7.27 -21.77
CA VAL A 207 -7.58 -7.28 -21.92
C VAL A 207 -7.98 -6.02 -22.70
N LYS A 208 -8.67 -6.20 -23.82
CA LYS A 208 -9.24 -5.09 -24.57
C LYS A 208 -10.47 -4.60 -23.82
N GLU A 209 -10.45 -3.35 -23.42
CA GLU A 209 -11.63 -2.72 -22.82
C GLU A 209 -12.79 -2.82 -23.82
N ALA A 210 -13.90 -3.41 -23.39
CA ALA A 210 -15.14 -3.32 -24.15
C ALA A 210 -15.54 -1.83 -24.18
N ARG A 211 -15.62 -1.27 -25.39
CA ARG A 211 -16.06 0.11 -25.62
C ARG A 211 -17.53 0.25 -25.35
#